data_a8f02879dcacf78b38f72a82d538f942
#
_entry.id   a8f02879dcacf78b38f72a82d538f942
#
_cell.length_a   1.000
_cell.length_b   1.000
_cell.length_c   1.000
_cell.angle_alpha   90.00
_cell.angle_beta   90.00
_cell.angle_gamma   90.00
#
_symmetry.space_group_name_H-M   'P 1'
#
loop_
_entity.id
_entity.type
_entity.pdbx_description
1 polymer ?
#
loop_
_entity_poly.entity_id
_entity_poly.type
_entity_poly.pdbx_seq_one_letter_code
_entity_poly.pdbx_strand_id
1 'polypeptide(L)' 'MECLRWAAIGKTDKEISMILERSHATIRYHIHRAGEKLDSVNRAQTIFKAGQLGYLGASS' A
#
# COMPACT_ATOMS: atom_id res chain seq x y z
N MET A 1 6.38 -2.61 -3.93
CA MET A 1 5.75 -2.20 -2.66
C MET A 1 4.69 -3.20 -2.25
N GLU A 2 5.09 -4.11 -1.40
CA GLU A 2 4.20 -5.18 -0.99
C GLU A 2 2.97 -4.70 -0.24
N CYS A 3 3.13 -3.71 0.65
CA CYS A 3 2.00 -3.20 1.42
C CYS A 3 0.89 -2.68 0.52
N LEU A 4 1.24 -1.96 -0.53
CA LEU A 4 0.25 -1.44 -1.46
C LEU A 4 -0.43 -2.55 -2.25
N ARG A 5 0.31 -3.57 -2.62
CA ARG A 5 -0.27 -4.70 -3.34
C ARG A 5 -1.33 -5.40 -2.49
N TRP A 6 -1.01 -5.67 -1.23
CA TRP A 6 -1.97 -6.29 -0.33
C TRP A 6 -3.17 -5.40 -0.06
N ALA A 7 -2.93 -4.08 0.09
CA ALA A 7 -4.01 -3.14 0.29
C ALA A 7 -4.94 -3.08 -0.92
N ALA A 8 -4.38 -3.18 -2.12
CA ALA A 8 -5.17 -3.16 -3.35
C ALA A 8 -6.04 -4.40 -3.49
N ILE A 9 -5.58 -5.53 -2.95
CA ILE A 9 -6.35 -6.78 -2.95
C ILE A 9 -7.53 -6.69 -1.96
N GLY A 10 -7.44 -5.78 -0.99
CA GLY A 10 -8.50 -5.61 0.00
C GLY A 10 -8.11 -6.01 1.40
N LYS A 11 -6.83 -6.27 1.65
CA LYS A 11 -6.38 -6.64 2.99
C LYS A 11 -6.35 -5.40 3.89
N THR A 12 -6.73 -5.59 5.14
CA THR A 12 -6.62 -4.52 6.13
C THR A 12 -5.17 -4.38 6.59
N ASP A 13 -4.86 -3.27 7.25
CA ASP A 13 -3.52 -3.06 7.80
C ASP A 13 -3.14 -4.16 8.77
N LYS A 14 -4.11 -4.64 9.55
CA LYS A 14 -3.89 -5.73 10.49
C LYS A 14 -3.52 -7.01 9.75
N GLU A 15 -4.26 -7.33 8.69
CA GLU A 15 -3.97 -8.51 7.90
C GLU A 15 -2.60 -8.42 7.22
N ILE A 16 -2.28 -7.25 6.69
CA ILE A 16 -0.99 -7.03 6.05
C ILE A 16 0.15 -7.19 7.06
N SER A 17 -0.04 -6.65 8.27
CA SER A 17 0.99 -6.77 9.31
C SER A 17 1.27 -8.22 9.65
N MET A 18 0.24 -9.06 9.66
CA MET A 18 0.39 -10.48 9.92
C MET A 18 1.08 -11.19 8.76
N ILE A 19 0.70 -10.87 7.54
CA ILE A 19 1.26 -11.49 6.34
C ILE A 19 2.75 -11.17 6.20
N LEU A 20 3.11 -9.91 6.41
CA LEU A 20 4.49 -9.45 6.23
C LEU A 20 5.32 -9.50 7.50
N GLU A 21 4.73 -9.93 8.61
CA GLU A 21 5.37 -10.00 9.91
C GLU A 21 5.99 -8.65 10.31
N ARG A 22 5.22 -7.58 10.11
CA ARG A 22 5.59 -6.22 10.47
C ARG A 22 4.57 -5.64 11.42
N SER A 23 4.98 -4.64 12.20
CA SER A 23 4.05 -3.98 13.08
C SER A 23 3.01 -3.20 12.29
N HIS A 24 1.85 -3.00 12.90
CA HIS A 24 0.78 -2.20 12.31
C HIS A 24 1.26 -0.79 11.96
N ALA A 25 2.05 -0.20 12.86
CA ALA A 25 2.60 1.14 12.64
C ALA A 25 3.53 1.17 11.43
N THR A 26 4.32 0.13 11.24
CA THR A 26 5.22 0.04 10.09
C THR A 26 4.43 -0.02 8.78
N ILE A 27 3.35 -0.79 8.75
CA ILE A 27 2.50 -0.89 7.56
C ILE A 27 1.92 0.49 7.23
N ARG A 28 1.38 1.18 8.21
CA ARG A 28 0.80 2.50 8.01
C ARG A 28 1.84 3.51 7.54
N TYR A 29 3.03 3.42 8.09
CA TYR A 29 4.14 4.28 7.68
C TYR A 29 4.48 4.08 6.20
N HIS A 30 4.59 2.83 5.77
CA HIS A 30 4.92 2.54 4.37
C HIS A 30 3.85 3.06 3.41
N ILE A 31 2.59 2.86 3.76
CA ILE A 31 1.49 3.35 2.93
C ILE A 31 1.48 4.87 2.88
N HIS A 32 1.72 5.50 4.02
CA HIS A 32 1.79 6.95 4.09
C HIS A 32 2.92 7.51 3.23
N ARG A 33 4.10 6.90 3.32
CA ARG A 33 5.26 7.32 2.52
C ARG A 33 4.97 7.16 1.02
N ALA A 34 4.31 6.09 0.65
CA ALA A 34 3.93 5.90 -0.74
C ALA A 34 2.97 6.98 -1.20
N GLY A 35 2.02 7.36 -0.34
CA GLY A 35 1.10 8.45 -0.64
C GLY A 35 1.82 9.76 -0.90
N GLU A 36 2.82 10.06 -0.08
CA GLU A 36 3.61 11.28 -0.27
C GLU A 36 4.34 11.27 -1.61
N LYS A 37 4.94 10.15 -1.96
CA LYS A 37 5.65 10.03 -3.25
C LYS A 37 4.73 10.17 -4.43
N LEU A 38 3.49 9.72 -4.30
CA LEU A 38 2.50 9.76 -5.37
C LEU A 38 1.63 11.01 -5.33
N ASP A 39 1.93 11.92 -4.40
CA ASP A 39 1.16 13.16 -4.24
C ASP A 39 -0.31 12.85 -4.03
N SER A 40 -0.60 11.93 -3.14
CA SER A 40 -1.95 11.48 -2.83
C SER A 40 -2.46 12.13 -1.56
N VAL A 41 -3.78 12.33 -1.48
CA VAL A 41 -4.40 12.94 -0.31
C VAL A 41 -5.04 11.91 0.62
N ASN A 42 -5.22 10.67 0.16
CA ASN A 42 -5.78 9.61 1.00
C ASN A 42 -5.32 8.24 0.50
N ARG A 43 -5.62 7.20 1.29
CA ARG A 43 -5.19 5.84 1.02
C ARG A 43 -5.74 5.30 -0.30
N ALA A 44 -7.01 5.56 -0.58
CA ALA A 44 -7.63 5.08 -1.81
C ALA A 44 -6.94 5.68 -3.03
N GLN A 45 -6.62 6.96 -2.98
CA GLN A 45 -5.92 7.64 -4.06
C GLN A 45 -4.50 7.09 -4.21
N THR A 46 -3.84 6.79 -3.10
CA THR A 46 -2.50 6.19 -3.13
C THR A 46 -2.52 4.87 -3.89
N ILE A 47 -3.49 4.02 -3.57
CA ILE A 47 -3.63 2.72 -4.21
C ILE A 47 -3.92 2.87 -5.70
N PHE A 48 -4.84 3.77 -6.04
CA PHE A 48 -5.21 4.02 -7.43
C PHE A 48 -4.01 4.48 -8.25
N LYS A 49 -3.28 5.46 -7.73
CA LYS A 49 -2.10 5.98 -8.42
C LYS A 49 -0.99 4.94 -8.52
N ALA A 50 -0.80 4.14 -7.48
CA ALA A 50 0.18 3.07 -7.51
C ALA A 50 -0.15 2.07 -8.60
N GLY A 51 -1.42 1.75 -8.77
CA GLY A 51 -1.86 0.86 -9.84
C GLY A 51 -1.56 1.42 -11.21
N GLN A 52 -1.85 2.71 -11.40
CA GLN A 52 -1.60 3.37 -12.66
C GLN A 52 -0.11 3.41 -13.04
N LEU A 53 0.75 3.57 -12.03
CA LEU A 53 2.18 3.67 -12.27
C LEU A 53 2.88 2.31 -12.26
N GLY A 54 2.12 1.24 -12.07
CA GLY A 54 2.69 -0.10 -12.09
C GLY A 54 3.38 -0.53 -10.81
N TYR A 55 3.24 0.22 -9.73
CA TYR A 55 3.84 -0.18 -8.45
C TYR A 55 3.21 -1.46 -7.89
N LEU A 56 2.02 -1.80 -8.32
CA LEU A 56 1.36 -3.03 -7.89
C LEU A 56 1.89 -4.25 -8.63
N GLY A 57 2.56 -4.03 -9.70
CA GLY A 57 3.49 -4.94 -10.36
C GLY A 57 2.97 -6.23 -10.93
N ALA A 58 2.14 -6.88 -10.21
CA ALA A 58 1.73 -8.23 -10.54
C ALA A 58 1.01 -8.35 -11.87
N SER A 59 0.40 -7.28 -12.26
CA SER A 59 -0.39 -7.27 -13.48
C SER A 59 0.45 -7.19 -14.72
N SER A 60 1.63 -6.83 -14.52
CA SER A 60 2.53 -6.71 -15.65
C SER A 60 2.63 -8.02 -16.35
#